data_2a840b149bd1026cfba61ca40d1edee9
#
_entry.id   2a840b149bd1026cfba61ca40d1edee9
#
_cell.length_a   1.000
_cell.length_b   1.000
_cell.length_c   1.000
_cell.angle_alpha   90.00
_cell.angle_beta   90.00
_cell.angle_gamma   90.00
#
_symmetry.space_group_name_H-M   'P 1'
#
loop_
_entity.id
_entity.type
_entity.pdbx_description
1 polymer ?
#
loop_
_entity_poly.entity_id
_entity_poly.type
_entity_poly.pdbx_seq_one_letter_code
_entity_poly.pdbx_strand_id
1 'polypeptide(L)'
;MKKQDNNMTRRDFIKTSSAGLAGAAILASPLGPLAGRALAATAPNLAIEKGATLNVLRWSVFVSGDKDLWEANCRKWEKATGCTVVNEYLSWEDVRPKAAMSAAVGAGPDLVLGWHDDPWLYPDKLVDVTDVAEYLGAKYGGWEDACIKYGVKDGRWIAIPMGAPGQQIVYRKSWADEAGYSEFPKTTDEFIKCCKKLKSMGHPVGFALGHSVGDGNNFAYTWLWSFGASTVDKGGNPAIDSPETRNALDGMKELYSAMIPGCASWLDPHNNKSFLAEQISVTNNGISIYYAAKKDPKLQNLAADIYHAELPIGPIGKPTQLHLFDQAFIFKHTAVPNAAKHFLMFMLEKEQAEPWMDAMIGYVTPGLKDYRNLSVWTSDPKNTAYRDCVKNMLWNGYPGPIGPGSAAVMAEYVVVDMFANYCARGMSADRAIERAEKSIARAYRR
;
A
#
# COMPACT_ATOMS: atom_id res chain seq x y z
N MET A 1 52.92 -35.74 27.17
CA MET A 1 51.47 -35.65 26.91
C MET A 1 51.28 -34.89 25.58
N LYS A 2 50.92 -35.61 24.52
CA LYS A 2 50.74 -35.05 23.17
C LYS A 2 49.34 -34.45 23.02
N LYS A 3 49.24 -33.18 22.58
CA LYS A 3 48.01 -32.56 22.08
C LYS A 3 47.73 -33.14 20.72
N GLN A 4 46.53 -33.68 20.51
CA GLN A 4 45.99 -34.02 19.20
C GLN A 4 45.18 -32.81 18.67
N ASP A 5 45.66 -32.28 17.55
CA ASP A 5 44.89 -31.33 16.72
C ASP A 5 43.90 -32.10 15.85
N ASN A 6 42.59 -31.85 16.05
CA ASN A 6 41.55 -32.38 15.19
C ASN A 6 41.11 -31.28 14.21
N ASN A 7 41.76 -31.21 13.05
CA ASN A 7 41.28 -30.45 11.90
C ASN A 7 40.43 -31.35 11.01
N MET A 8 39.12 -31.17 11.10
CA MET A 8 38.14 -31.82 10.22
C MET A 8 38.13 -31.12 8.84
N THR A 9 38.37 -31.85 7.77
CA THR A 9 38.43 -31.31 6.40
C THR A 9 37.01 -31.19 5.79
N ARG A 10 36.83 -30.29 4.80
CA ARG A 10 35.58 -30.11 4.07
C ARG A 10 34.98 -31.41 3.50
N ARG A 11 35.81 -32.42 3.27
CA ARG A 11 35.42 -33.72 2.72
C ARG A 11 34.80 -34.63 3.78
N ASP A 12 35.15 -34.44 5.06
CA ASP A 12 34.63 -35.26 6.17
C ASP A 12 33.26 -34.71 6.62
N PHE A 13 32.99 -33.40 6.45
CA PHE A 13 31.70 -32.77 6.69
C PHE A 13 30.60 -33.27 5.73
N ILE A 14 30.95 -33.56 4.48
CA ILE A 14 29.98 -34.02 3.46
C ILE A 14 29.63 -35.53 3.65
N LYS A 15 30.48 -36.33 4.28
CA LYS A 15 30.20 -37.75 4.50
C LYS A 15 29.38 -38.04 5.74
N THR A 16 29.28 -37.12 6.69
CA THR A 16 28.52 -37.27 7.94
C THR A 16 27.06 -36.77 7.82
N SER A 17 26.70 -36.12 6.70
CA SER A 17 25.35 -35.53 6.49
C SER A 17 24.36 -36.49 5.79
N SER A 18 24.73 -37.72 5.50
CA SER A 18 23.91 -38.64 4.73
C SER A 18 23.34 -39.87 5.49
N ALA A 19 23.35 -39.84 6.83
CA ALA A 19 22.71 -40.90 7.63
C ALA A 19 22.00 -40.31 8.83
N GLY A 20 20.69 -40.01 8.67
CA GLY A 20 19.86 -39.49 9.77
C GLY A 20 18.50 -38.99 9.32
N LEU A 21 17.78 -39.75 8.51
CA LEU A 21 16.35 -39.51 8.24
C LEU A 21 15.50 -40.33 9.22
N ALA A 22 15.09 -39.76 10.33
CA ALA A 22 13.90 -40.22 11.06
C ALA A 22 13.42 -39.09 11.99
N GLY A 23 12.25 -38.54 11.72
CA GLY A 23 11.34 -37.95 12.71
C GLY A 23 11.57 -36.48 13.09
N ALA A 24 11.23 -35.55 12.22
CA ALA A 24 10.78 -34.24 12.65
C ALA A 24 9.42 -33.97 12.01
N ALA A 25 8.37 -33.95 12.82
CA ALA A 25 7.04 -33.54 12.41
C ALA A 25 7.10 -32.08 11.97
N ILE A 26 6.97 -31.83 10.68
CA ILE A 26 6.78 -30.50 10.12
C ILE A 26 5.36 -30.09 10.49
N LEU A 27 5.24 -29.15 11.40
CA LEU A 27 4.00 -28.40 11.60
C LEU A 27 3.70 -27.67 10.27
N ALA A 28 2.79 -28.23 9.50
CA ALA A 28 2.28 -27.68 8.27
C ALA A 28 1.59 -26.34 8.58
N SER A 29 2.24 -25.23 8.22
CA SER A 29 1.53 -23.98 8.04
C SER A 29 0.49 -24.15 6.94
N PRO A 30 -0.71 -23.53 7.03
CA PRO A 30 -1.79 -23.70 6.04
C PRO A 30 -1.54 -22.90 4.73
N LEU A 31 -0.30 -22.61 4.39
CA LEU A 31 0.13 -22.20 3.06
C LEU A 31 0.40 -23.46 2.26
N GLY A 32 -0.67 -24.00 1.66
CA GLY A 32 -0.59 -25.11 0.73
C GLY A 32 0.36 -24.84 -0.45
N PRO A 33 0.52 -25.75 -1.41
CA PRO A 33 1.69 -26.00 -2.25
C PRO A 33 2.01 -24.94 -3.32
N LEU A 34 2.00 -23.66 -3.00
CA LEU A 34 2.44 -22.58 -3.89
C LEU A 34 3.98 -22.39 -3.92
N ALA A 35 4.71 -23.05 -3.02
CA ALA A 35 6.18 -22.88 -2.87
C ALA A 35 7.04 -23.83 -3.71
N GLY A 36 6.52 -24.53 -4.71
CA GLY A 36 7.26 -25.63 -5.32
C GLY A 36 7.21 -25.82 -6.84
N ARG A 37 6.91 -24.79 -7.64
CA ARG A 37 6.94 -24.91 -9.10
C ARG A 37 7.70 -23.76 -9.76
N ALA A 38 9.01 -23.91 -9.91
CA ALA A 38 9.76 -23.27 -10.99
C ALA A 38 9.44 -23.99 -12.32
N LEU A 39 8.22 -23.88 -12.81
CA LEU A 39 7.87 -24.17 -14.19
C LEU A 39 8.11 -22.91 -14.99
N ALA A 40 8.71 -23.05 -16.19
CA ALA A 40 8.78 -21.94 -17.13
C ALA A 40 7.38 -21.32 -17.24
N ALA A 41 7.27 -20.01 -16.92
CA ALA A 41 5.99 -19.34 -16.87
C ALA A 41 5.39 -19.30 -18.30
N THR A 42 4.46 -20.20 -18.57
CA THR A 42 3.72 -20.18 -19.83
C THR A 42 2.48 -19.32 -19.65
N ALA A 43 2.33 -18.32 -20.52
CA ALA A 43 1.16 -17.45 -20.48
C ALA A 43 -0.14 -18.26 -20.64
N PRO A 44 -1.19 -17.96 -19.86
CA PRO A 44 -2.47 -18.63 -20.02
C PRO A 44 -3.04 -18.41 -21.42
N ASN A 45 -3.58 -19.47 -22.00
CA ASN A 45 -4.25 -19.39 -23.29
C ASN A 45 -5.67 -18.84 -23.10
N LEU A 46 -5.81 -17.53 -23.21
CA LEU A 46 -7.09 -16.82 -23.04
C LEU A 46 -7.75 -16.61 -24.41
N ALA A 47 -8.87 -17.28 -24.65
CA ALA A 47 -9.68 -17.07 -25.83
C ALA A 47 -10.45 -15.74 -25.70
N ILE A 48 -9.82 -14.64 -26.13
CA ILE A 48 -10.39 -13.29 -26.04
C ILE A 48 -11.69 -13.23 -26.85
N GLU A 49 -12.72 -12.65 -26.25
CA GLU A 49 -14.00 -12.42 -26.90
C GLU A 49 -13.84 -11.38 -28.03
N LYS A 50 -14.10 -11.77 -29.27
CA LYS A 50 -13.88 -10.93 -30.47
C LYS A 50 -14.76 -9.68 -30.45
N GLY A 51 -14.14 -8.51 -30.67
CA GLY A 51 -14.85 -7.22 -30.68
C GLY A 51 -15.41 -6.82 -29.31
N ALA A 52 -14.87 -7.40 -28.24
CA ALA A 52 -15.29 -7.10 -26.87
C ALA A 52 -15.14 -5.62 -26.52
N THR A 53 -16.10 -5.09 -25.77
CA THR A 53 -15.95 -3.80 -25.08
C THR A 53 -15.71 -4.09 -23.60
N LEU A 54 -14.57 -3.66 -23.08
CA LEU A 54 -14.18 -3.79 -21.69
C LEU A 54 -14.43 -2.46 -20.97
N ASN A 55 -15.38 -2.44 -20.04
CA ASN A 55 -15.69 -1.28 -19.22
C ASN A 55 -14.85 -1.30 -17.94
N VAL A 56 -13.98 -0.32 -17.78
CA VAL A 56 -13.02 -0.21 -16.67
C VAL A 56 -13.38 0.96 -15.79
N LEU A 57 -13.59 0.70 -14.50
CA LEU A 57 -13.73 1.72 -13.47
C LEU A 57 -12.40 1.93 -12.75
N ARG A 58 -11.91 3.15 -12.70
CA ARG A 58 -10.75 3.54 -11.92
C ARG A 58 -10.87 4.97 -11.39
N TRP A 59 -9.96 5.34 -10.49
CA TRP A 59 -9.91 6.69 -9.94
C TRP A 59 -9.34 7.72 -10.90
N SER A 60 -9.72 8.99 -10.68
CA SER A 60 -9.06 10.15 -11.26
C SER A 60 -7.69 10.36 -10.64
N VAL A 61 -6.66 10.45 -11.47
CA VAL A 61 -5.26 10.38 -11.05
C VAL A 61 -4.70 11.70 -10.53
N PHE A 62 -3.75 11.62 -9.58
CA PHE A 62 -2.95 12.75 -9.11
C PHE A 62 -1.72 13.04 -9.98
N VAL A 63 -1.32 12.06 -10.80
CA VAL A 63 -0.11 12.10 -11.62
C VAL A 63 -0.52 11.88 -13.06
N SER A 64 -0.44 12.92 -13.92
CA SER A 64 -0.90 12.84 -15.30
C SER A 64 -0.20 11.75 -16.11
N GLY A 65 1.09 11.47 -15.85
CA GLY A 65 1.83 10.40 -16.49
C GLY A 65 1.24 9.01 -16.26
N ASP A 66 0.56 8.77 -15.14
CA ASP A 66 -0.21 7.56 -14.90
C ASP A 66 -1.35 7.43 -15.93
N LYS A 67 -2.20 8.44 -16.05
CA LYS A 67 -3.32 8.44 -16.99
C LYS A 67 -2.87 8.32 -18.44
N ASP A 68 -1.88 9.13 -18.83
CA ASP A 68 -1.42 9.22 -20.20
C ASP A 68 -0.89 7.88 -20.72
N LEU A 69 -0.09 7.17 -19.91
CA LEU A 69 0.45 5.86 -20.27
C LEU A 69 -0.57 4.73 -20.11
N TRP A 70 -1.46 4.81 -19.12
CA TRP A 70 -2.60 3.90 -19.04
C TRP A 70 -3.42 3.93 -20.34
N GLU A 71 -3.85 5.10 -20.78
CA GLU A 71 -4.62 5.26 -22.01
C GLU A 71 -3.83 4.88 -23.27
N ALA A 72 -2.52 5.17 -23.29
CA ALA A 72 -1.66 4.72 -24.40
C ALA A 72 -1.56 3.20 -24.45
N ASN A 73 -1.46 2.52 -23.31
CA ASN A 73 -1.46 1.07 -23.22
C ASN A 73 -2.83 0.47 -23.58
N CYS A 74 -3.95 1.12 -23.18
CA CYS A 74 -5.28 0.74 -23.68
C CYS A 74 -5.32 0.72 -25.22
N ARG A 75 -4.88 1.80 -25.87
CA ARG A 75 -4.83 1.88 -27.36
C ARG A 75 -3.92 0.82 -27.99
N LYS A 76 -2.78 0.48 -27.36
CA LYS A 76 -1.91 -0.62 -27.85
C LYS A 76 -2.63 -1.96 -27.76
N TRP A 77 -3.33 -2.21 -26.66
CA TRP A 77 -4.08 -3.44 -26.44
C TRP A 77 -5.27 -3.56 -27.42
N GLU A 78 -6.02 -2.48 -27.59
CA GLU A 78 -7.12 -2.40 -28.58
C GLU A 78 -6.64 -2.74 -30.00
N LYS A 79 -5.53 -2.14 -30.42
CA LYS A 79 -4.91 -2.42 -31.72
C LYS A 79 -4.47 -3.87 -31.88
N ALA A 80 -3.97 -4.48 -30.82
CA ALA A 80 -3.47 -5.86 -30.85
C ALA A 80 -4.61 -6.90 -30.84
N THR A 81 -5.74 -6.59 -30.21
CA THR A 81 -6.83 -7.56 -29.97
C THR A 81 -8.09 -7.31 -30.81
N GLY A 82 -8.28 -6.09 -31.30
CA GLY A 82 -9.55 -5.68 -31.94
C GLY A 82 -10.69 -5.43 -30.95
N CYS A 83 -10.39 -5.38 -29.65
CA CYS A 83 -11.34 -5.01 -28.60
C CYS A 83 -11.35 -3.49 -28.38
N THR A 84 -12.25 -3.00 -27.53
CA THR A 84 -12.35 -1.59 -27.12
C THR A 84 -12.29 -1.49 -25.59
N VAL A 85 -11.61 -0.48 -25.05
CA VAL A 85 -11.56 -0.18 -23.61
C VAL A 85 -12.31 1.12 -23.33
N VAL A 86 -13.29 1.09 -22.46
CA VAL A 86 -14.02 2.28 -21.99
C VAL A 86 -13.65 2.53 -20.54
N ASN A 87 -12.89 3.60 -20.29
CA ASN A 87 -12.47 3.99 -18.95
C ASN A 87 -13.47 4.98 -18.33
N GLU A 88 -14.00 4.65 -17.15
CA GLU A 88 -14.74 5.55 -16.27
C GLU A 88 -13.81 6.01 -15.14
N TYR A 89 -13.61 7.32 -14.99
CA TYR A 89 -12.79 7.91 -13.94
C TYR A 89 -13.67 8.59 -12.89
N LEU A 90 -13.58 8.15 -11.63
CA LEU A 90 -14.30 8.73 -10.50
C LEU A 90 -13.33 9.33 -9.47
N SER A 91 -13.86 10.05 -8.48
CA SER A 91 -13.07 10.44 -7.30
C SER A 91 -12.64 9.21 -6.50
N TRP A 92 -11.62 9.35 -5.66
CA TRP A 92 -11.14 8.28 -4.78
C TRP A 92 -12.25 7.74 -3.89
N GLU A 93 -13.09 8.64 -3.40
CA GLU A 93 -14.19 8.32 -2.49
C GLU A 93 -15.33 7.57 -3.18
N ASP A 94 -15.50 7.73 -4.50
CA ASP A 94 -16.66 7.21 -5.25
C ASP A 94 -16.43 5.80 -5.87
N VAL A 95 -15.17 5.37 -6.03
CA VAL A 95 -14.85 4.06 -6.65
C VAL A 95 -15.45 2.90 -5.84
N ARG A 96 -15.22 2.88 -4.51
CA ARG A 96 -15.72 1.81 -3.62
C ARG A 96 -17.25 1.73 -3.59
N PRO A 97 -18.01 2.82 -3.39
CA PRO A 97 -19.47 2.80 -3.45
C PRO A 97 -20.02 2.32 -4.80
N LYS A 98 -19.39 2.75 -5.92
CA LYS A 98 -19.77 2.31 -7.26
C LYS A 98 -19.54 0.81 -7.45
N ALA A 99 -18.39 0.30 -7.05
CA ALA A 99 -18.05 -1.12 -7.10
C ALA A 99 -19.03 -1.96 -6.26
N ALA A 100 -19.33 -1.52 -5.03
CA ALA A 100 -20.28 -2.21 -4.14
C ALA A 100 -21.68 -2.25 -4.73
N MET A 101 -22.15 -1.14 -5.33
CA MET A 101 -23.44 -1.10 -6.03
C MET A 101 -23.45 -2.08 -7.21
N SER A 102 -22.37 -2.11 -8.02
CA SER A 102 -22.26 -3.03 -9.17
C SER A 102 -22.28 -4.50 -8.74
N ALA A 103 -21.60 -4.82 -7.64
CA ALA A 103 -21.64 -6.17 -7.06
C ALA A 103 -23.05 -6.56 -6.59
N ALA A 104 -23.82 -5.62 -6.01
CA ALA A 104 -25.17 -5.85 -5.52
C ALA A 104 -26.20 -6.05 -6.67
N VAL A 105 -26.10 -5.20 -7.70
CA VAL A 105 -27.03 -5.20 -8.84
C VAL A 105 -26.69 -6.29 -9.86
N GLY A 106 -25.42 -6.72 -9.95
CA GLY A 106 -24.94 -7.66 -10.96
C GLY A 106 -24.82 -7.01 -12.35
N ALA A 107 -24.53 -5.72 -12.42
CA ALA A 107 -24.33 -4.96 -13.64
C ALA A 107 -23.43 -3.74 -13.38
N GLY A 108 -22.78 -3.23 -14.43
CA GLY A 108 -21.86 -2.07 -14.33
C GLY A 108 -20.52 -2.35 -14.98
N PRO A 109 -19.40 -1.83 -14.44
CA PRO A 109 -18.08 -2.08 -15.00
C PRO A 109 -17.73 -3.57 -14.96
N ASP A 110 -16.98 -4.02 -15.97
CA ASP A 110 -16.44 -5.38 -16.05
C ASP A 110 -15.25 -5.56 -15.13
N LEU A 111 -14.39 -4.54 -15.10
CA LEU A 111 -13.13 -4.48 -14.35
C LEU A 111 -13.11 -3.24 -13.47
N VAL A 112 -12.69 -3.39 -12.23
CA VAL A 112 -12.52 -2.29 -11.28
C VAL A 112 -11.10 -2.28 -10.73
N LEU A 113 -10.45 -1.11 -10.72
CA LEU A 113 -9.27 -0.85 -9.92
C LEU A 113 -9.75 -0.22 -8.60
N GLY A 114 -9.78 -1.02 -7.56
CA GLY A 114 -10.27 -0.64 -6.23
C GLY A 114 -9.18 -0.72 -5.17
N TRP A 115 -9.56 -0.59 -3.92
CA TRP A 115 -8.65 -0.34 -2.81
C TRP A 115 -8.55 -1.52 -1.85
N HIS A 116 -7.37 -1.76 -1.28
CA HIS A 116 -7.12 -2.65 -0.14
C HIS A 116 -7.92 -3.96 -0.21
N ASP A 117 -8.90 -4.11 0.69
CA ASP A 117 -9.74 -5.27 0.84
C ASP A 117 -11.09 -5.20 0.11
N ASP A 118 -11.26 -4.29 -0.86
CA ASP A 118 -12.51 -4.21 -1.67
C ASP A 118 -12.90 -5.56 -2.28
N PRO A 119 -11.99 -6.38 -2.86
CA PRO A 119 -12.35 -7.70 -3.37
C PRO A 119 -12.92 -8.64 -2.31
N TRP A 120 -12.54 -8.47 -1.05
CA TRP A 120 -13.01 -9.30 0.07
C TRP A 120 -14.44 -8.97 0.52
N LEU A 121 -15.02 -7.86 0.07
CA LEU A 121 -16.40 -7.48 0.36
C LEU A 121 -17.41 -8.33 -0.41
N TYR A 122 -17.02 -8.85 -1.58
CA TYR A 122 -17.91 -9.61 -2.48
C TYR A 122 -17.17 -10.70 -3.29
N PRO A 123 -16.36 -11.56 -2.63
CA PRO A 123 -15.45 -12.48 -3.32
C PRO A 123 -16.17 -13.48 -4.22
N ASP A 124 -17.40 -13.85 -3.89
CA ASP A 124 -18.22 -14.78 -4.68
C ASP A 124 -18.75 -14.17 -5.99
N LYS A 125 -18.68 -12.85 -6.12
CA LYS A 125 -19.05 -12.11 -7.32
C LYS A 125 -17.88 -11.89 -8.29
N LEU A 126 -16.66 -12.33 -7.93
CA LEU A 126 -15.44 -12.07 -8.68
C LEU A 126 -15.00 -13.28 -9.51
N VAL A 127 -14.47 -12.99 -10.69
CA VAL A 127 -13.84 -13.98 -11.58
C VAL A 127 -12.55 -14.47 -10.93
N ASP A 128 -12.28 -15.77 -11.10
CA ASP A 128 -10.99 -16.37 -10.72
C ASP A 128 -9.91 -15.92 -11.70
N VAL A 129 -8.85 -15.29 -11.16
CA VAL A 129 -7.72 -14.77 -11.93
C VAL A 129 -6.40 -15.46 -11.57
N THR A 130 -6.48 -16.67 -10.98
CA THR A 130 -5.33 -17.45 -10.52
C THR A 130 -4.33 -17.72 -11.64
N ASP A 131 -4.82 -18.07 -12.83
CA ASP A 131 -4.01 -18.34 -14.01
C ASP A 131 -3.11 -17.14 -14.40
N VAL A 132 -3.66 -15.92 -14.39
CA VAL A 132 -2.92 -14.69 -14.69
C VAL A 132 -1.97 -14.33 -13.56
N ALA A 133 -2.42 -14.41 -12.30
CA ALA A 133 -1.60 -14.07 -11.14
C ALA A 133 -0.40 -15.01 -10.99
N GLU A 134 -0.59 -16.33 -11.16
CA GLU A 134 0.49 -17.31 -11.10
C GLU A 134 1.49 -17.14 -12.24
N TYR A 135 1.01 -16.87 -13.46
CA TYR A 135 1.88 -16.57 -14.60
C TYR A 135 2.77 -15.36 -14.33
N LEU A 136 2.18 -14.22 -13.96
CA LEU A 136 2.92 -13.00 -13.68
C LEU A 136 3.89 -13.18 -12.52
N GLY A 137 3.44 -13.83 -11.44
CA GLY A 137 4.30 -14.13 -10.29
C GLY A 137 5.49 -15.01 -10.67
N ALA A 138 5.27 -16.08 -11.42
CA ALA A 138 6.34 -16.96 -11.86
C ALA A 138 7.34 -16.28 -12.82
N LYS A 139 6.86 -15.36 -13.66
CA LYS A 139 7.68 -14.63 -14.64
C LYS A 139 8.51 -13.52 -14.00
N TYR A 140 8.01 -12.86 -12.94
CA TYR A 140 8.59 -11.64 -12.37
C TYR A 140 8.99 -11.78 -10.90
N GLY A 141 9.54 -12.93 -10.50
CA GLY A 141 10.18 -13.13 -9.20
C GLY A 141 9.22 -13.36 -8.01
N GLY A 142 7.94 -13.50 -8.26
CA GLY A 142 6.88 -13.67 -7.25
C GLY A 142 6.21 -12.36 -6.85
N TRP A 143 5.12 -12.52 -6.12
CA TRP A 143 4.39 -11.41 -5.51
C TRP A 143 4.93 -11.11 -4.11
N GLU A 144 4.88 -9.84 -3.70
CA GLU A 144 5.13 -9.45 -2.31
C GLU A 144 4.03 -10.01 -1.38
N ASP A 145 4.37 -10.23 -0.11
CA ASP A 145 3.48 -10.91 0.85
C ASP A 145 2.13 -10.20 1.02
N ALA A 146 2.13 -8.87 1.04
CA ALA A 146 0.91 -8.08 1.09
C ALA A 146 -0.02 -8.32 -0.12
N CYS A 147 0.56 -8.50 -1.31
CA CYS A 147 -0.17 -8.82 -2.53
C CYS A 147 -0.90 -10.16 -2.42
N ILE A 148 -0.20 -11.18 -1.91
CA ILE A 148 -0.80 -12.51 -1.68
C ILE A 148 -1.90 -12.40 -0.63
N LYS A 149 -1.65 -11.65 0.46
CA LYS A 149 -2.61 -11.48 1.55
C LYS A 149 -3.90 -10.82 1.10
N TYR A 150 -3.83 -9.80 0.25
CA TYR A 150 -5.01 -9.10 -0.26
C TYR A 150 -5.66 -9.80 -1.46
N GLY A 151 -4.86 -10.43 -2.33
CA GLY A 151 -5.34 -11.00 -3.60
C GLY A 151 -5.90 -12.42 -3.48
N VAL A 152 -5.48 -13.21 -2.47
CA VAL A 152 -5.83 -14.64 -2.36
C VAL A 152 -6.87 -14.89 -1.27
N LYS A 153 -7.97 -15.54 -1.65
CA LYS A 153 -9.00 -16.04 -0.73
C LYS A 153 -9.27 -17.52 -1.03
N ASP A 154 -9.20 -18.35 0.00
CA ASP A 154 -9.46 -19.79 -0.07
C ASP A 154 -8.65 -20.50 -1.19
N GLY A 155 -7.36 -20.11 -1.33
CA GLY A 155 -6.42 -20.66 -2.32
C GLY A 155 -6.63 -20.18 -3.76
N ARG A 156 -7.51 -19.20 -4.00
CA ARG A 156 -7.86 -18.63 -5.29
C ARG A 156 -7.53 -17.14 -5.33
N TRP A 157 -6.92 -16.66 -6.41
CA TRP A 157 -6.78 -15.25 -6.65
C TRP A 157 -8.11 -14.63 -7.08
N ILE A 158 -8.59 -13.69 -6.29
CA ILE A 158 -9.85 -12.94 -6.51
C ILE A 158 -9.59 -11.55 -7.09
N ALA A 159 -8.33 -11.12 -7.14
CA ALA A 159 -7.90 -9.86 -7.73
C ALA A 159 -6.43 -9.95 -8.15
N ILE A 160 -6.03 -9.09 -9.09
CA ILE A 160 -4.64 -8.88 -9.49
C ILE A 160 -4.11 -7.62 -8.78
N PRO A 161 -3.05 -7.73 -7.96
CA PRO A 161 -2.41 -6.57 -7.36
C PRO A 161 -1.78 -5.67 -8.42
N MET A 162 -2.22 -4.43 -8.51
CA MET A 162 -1.63 -3.43 -9.42
C MET A 162 -0.42 -2.74 -8.78
N GLY A 163 -0.41 -2.64 -7.46
CA GLY A 163 0.64 -2.01 -6.67
C GLY A 163 0.09 -1.08 -5.60
N ALA A 164 0.90 -0.15 -5.14
CA ALA A 164 0.47 0.84 -4.16
C ALA A 164 1.04 2.23 -4.49
N PRO A 165 0.23 3.27 -4.57
CA PRO A 165 0.72 4.62 -4.33
C PRO A 165 1.39 4.66 -2.96
N GLY A 166 2.72 4.55 -2.98
CA GLY A 166 3.52 4.51 -1.77
C GLY A 166 3.39 5.84 -1.03
N GLN A 167 3.19 5.80 0.28
CA GLN A 167 3.13 6.99 1.11
C GLN A 167 4.31 6.99 2.06
N GLN A 168 5.24 7.90 1.80
CA GLN A 168 6.46 8.08 2.59
C GLN A 168 6.51 9.51 3.14
N ILE A 169 7.55 9.84 3.85
CA ILE A 169 7.75 11.22 4.32
C ILE A 169 8.23 12.09 3.16
N VAL A 170 7.52 13.17 2.91
CA VAL A 170 7.89 14.25 1.99
C VAL A 170 8.32 15.45 2.83
N TYR A 171 9.51 16.00 2.60
CA TYR A 171 10.02 17.10 3.42
C TYR A 171 10.84 18.12 2.63
N ARG A 172 10.97 19.33 3.19
CA ARG A 172 11.83 20.41 2.72
C ARG A 172 13.25 20.20 3.26
N LYS A 173 14.18 19.85 2.38
CA LYS A 173 15.58 19.53 2.77
C LYS A 173 16.26 20.71 3.42
N SER A 174 16.14 21.91 2.81
CA SER A 174 16.75 23.12 3.33
C SER A 174 16.30 23.43 4.76
N TRP A 175 15.01 23.29 5.05
CA TRP A 175 14.47 23.55 6.39
C TRP A 175 14.87 22.47 7.40
N ALA A 176 14.99 21.22 6.96
CA ALA A 176 15.50 20.14 7.82
C ALA A 176 16.98 20.37 8.17
N ASP A 177 17.80 20.79 7.20
CA ASP A 177 19.21 21.16 7.43
C ASP A 177 19.35 22.33 8.40
N GLU A 178 18.55 23.38 8.22
CA GLU A 178 18.52 24.54 9.11
C GLU A 178 18.11 24.14 10.55
N ALA A 179 17.20 23.16 10.69
CA ALA A 179 16.82 22.60 11.97
C ALA A 179 17.88 21.68 12.58
N GLY A 180 18.99 21.39 11.88
CA GLY A 180 20.10 20.55 12.33
C GLY A 180 20.00 19.08 11.92
N TYR A 181 19.13 18.74 10.97
CA TYR A 181 18.91 17.35 10.51
C TYR A 181 19.45 17.18 9.07
N SER A 182 20.76 16.96 8.95
CA SER A 182 21.40 16.65 7.65
C SER A 182 20.90 15.33 7.04
N GLU A 183 20.61 14.34 7.90
CA GLU A 183 19.83 13.15 7.58
C GLU A 183 18.46 13.25 8.25
N PHE A 184 17.41 12.86 7.53
CA PHE A 184 16.06 12.89 8.08
C PHE A 184 15.87 11.78 9.15
N PRO A 185 15.14 12.04 10.23
CA PRO A 185 14.98 11.09 11.35
C PRO A 185 14.40 9.74 10.94
N LYS A 186 14.99 8.65 11.47
CA LYS A 186 14.58 7.27 11.17
C LYS A 186 13.71 6.64 12.25
N THR A 187 13.60 7.27 13.43
CA THR A 187 12.74 6.78 14.54
C THR A 187 11.63 7.77 14.84
N THR A 188 10.51 7.28 15.38
CA THR A 188 9.36 8.13 15.75
C THR A 188 9.74 9.20 16.75
N ASP A 189 10.61 8.92 17.73
CA ASP A 189 11.02 9.88 18.76
C ASP A 189 11.81 11.04 18.16
N GLU A 190 12.82 10.74 17.32
CA GLU A 190 13.60 11.78 16.64
C GLU A 190 12.75 12.53 15.60
N PHE A 191 11.83 11.84 14.95
CA PHE A 191 10.87 12.44 14.01
C PHE A 191 9.98 13.49 14.69
N ILE A 192 9.41 13.16 15.86
CA ILE A 192 8.61 14.11 16.63
C ILE A 192 9.45 15.32 17.06
N LYS A 193 10.70 15.11 17.55
CA LYS A 193 11.61 16.19 17.90
C LYS A 193 11.92 17.10 16.71
N CYS A 194 12.21 16.52 15.54
CA CYS A 194 12.42 17.26 14.30
C CYS A 194 11.20 18.11 13.92
N CYS A 195 10.01 17.53 13.91
CA CYS A 195 8.77 18.24 13.60
C CYS A 195 8.50 19.40 14.56
N LYS A 196 8.73 19.21 15.86
CA LYS A 196 8.59 20.27 16.89
C LYS A 196 9.64 21.38 16.67
N LYS A 197 10.88 21.03 16.33
CA LYS A 197 11.94 21.98 16.03
C LYS A 197 11.60 22.81 14.79
N LEU A 198 11.18 22.18 13.71
CA LEU A 198 10.72 22.86 12.49
C LEU A 198 9.60 23.85 12.79
N LYS A 199 8.58 23.44 13.55
CA LYS A 199 7.50 24.37 13.95
C LYS A 199 8.01 25.56 14.75
N SER A 200 8.96 25.35 15.67
CA SER A 200 9.53 26.45 16.48
C SER A 200 10.29 27.47 15.64
N MET A 201 10.73 27.08 14.44
CA MET A 201 11.38 27.93 13.43
C MET A 201 10.40 28.57 12.44
N GLY A 202 9.09 28.37 12.61
CA GLY A 202 8.07 28.90 11.71
C GLY A 202 7.70 27.97 10.55
N HIS A 203 8.20 26.73 10.53
CA HIS A 203 7.97 25.73 9.51
C HIS A 203 7.13 24.56 10.04
N PRO A 204 5.81 24.75 10.30
CA PRO A 204 4.97 23.70 10.83
C PRO A 204 4.89 22.50 9.87
N VAL A 205 4.50 21.34 10.41
CA VAL A 205 4.25 20.13 9.63
C VAL A 205 2.75 19.94 9.42
N GLY A 206 2.34 19.01 8.53
CA GLY A 206 0.92 18.73 8.28
C GLY A 206 0.69 17.28 7.88
N PHE A 207 -0.14 16.58 8.65
CA PHE A 207 -0.56 15.20 8.39
C PHE A 207 -2.07 15.11 8.43
N ALA A 208 -2.68 14.38 7.48
CA ALA A 208 -4.12 14.23 7.44
C ALA A 208 -4.62 13.37 8.61
N LEU A 209 -5.50 13.94 9.44
CA LEU A 209 -6.26 13.26 10.47
C LEU A 209 -7.77 13.46 10.27
N GLY A 210 -8.20 13.81 9.05
CA GLY A 210 -9.59 13.82 8.59
C GLY A 210 -9.92 12.51 7.86
N HIS A 211 -11.14 12.43 7.32
CA HIS A 211 -11.65 11.28 6.59
C HIS A 211 -11.07 11.20 5.17
N SER A 212 -9.76 11.11 5.10
CA SER A 212 -8.99 10.93 3.88
C SER A 212 -8.81 9.44 3.61
N VAL A 213 -9.17 8.98 2.42
CA VAL A 213 -9.17 7.55 2.05
C VAL A 213 -7.75 6.98 2.13
N GLY A 214 -6.79 7.67 1.54
CA GLY A 214 -5.38 7.29 1.54
C GLY A 214 -4.63 7.87 2.74
N ASP A 215 -4.38 9.17 2.73
CA ASP A 215 -3.42 9.80 3.64
C ASP A 215 -3.78 9.64 5.12
N GLY A 216 -5.05 9.85 5.49
CA GLY A 216 -5.50 9.75 6.87
C GLY A 216 -5.44 8.31 7.39
N ASN A 217 -6.05 7.38 6.66
CA ASN A 217 -6.07 5.97 7.07
C ASN A 217 -4.65 5.40 7.14
N ASN A 218 -3.86 5.55 6.07
CA ASN A 218 -2.55 4.92 5.99
C ASN A 218 -1.59 5.43 7.08
N PHE A 219 -1.59 6.74 7.33
CA PHE A 219 -0.75 7.31 8.37
C PHE A 219 -1.20 6.88 9.78
N ALA A 220 -2.52 6.88 10.03
CA ALA A 220 -3.06 6.48 11.33
C ALA A 220 -2.78 5.00 11.66
N TYR A 221 -2.97 4.09 10.70
CA TYR A 221 -2.66 2.67 10.90
C TYR A 221 -1.16 2.42 11.04
N THR A 222 -0.33 3.03 10.18
CA THR A 222 1.14 2.95 10.27
C THR A 222 1.62 3.40 11.65
N TRP A 223 1.10 4.53 12.13
CA TRP A 223 1.43 5.08 13.44
C TRP A 223 1.01 4.15 14.57
N LEU A 224 -0.23 3.67 14.56
CA LEU A 224 -0.75 2.73 15.57
C LEU A 224 0.12 1.48 15.67
N TRP A 225 0.40 0.84 14.56
CA TRP A 225 1.21 -0.38 14.52
C TRP A 225 2.67 -0.17 14.90
N SER A 226 3.22 1.02 14.64
CA SER A 226 4.61 1.33 14.98
C SER A 226 4.86 1.33 16.50
N PHE A 227 3.82 1.53 17.29
CA PHE A 227 3.83 1.40 18.74
C PHE A 227 3.48 -0.02 19.23
N GLY A 228 3.14 -0.93 18.34
CA GLY A 228 2.76 -2.32 18.69
C GLY A 228 1.26 -2.52 18.93
N ALA A 229 0.46 -1.47 18.81
CA ALA A 229 -0.99 -1.54 18.94
C ALA A 229 -1.65 -2.10 17.67
N SER A 230 -2.88 -2.60 17.79
CA SER A 230 -3.66 -3.09 16.66
C SER A 230 -5.17 -2.93 16.91
N THR A 231 -5.96 -2.93 15.85
CA THR A 231 -7.43 -2.88 15.96
C THR A 231 -8.00 -4.19 16.49
N VAL A 232 -7.42 -5.31 16.05
CA VAL A 232 -7.83 -6.66 16.44
C VAL A 232 -6.60 -7.56 16.69
N ASP A 233 -6.80 -8.64 17.42
CA ASP A 233 -5.83 -9.72 17.56
C ASP A 233 -5.82 -10.65 16.33
N LYS A 234 -4.98 -11.71 16.35
CA LYS A 234 -4.90 -12.71 15.27
C LYS A 234 -6.21 -13.43 14.99
N GLY A 235 -7.09 -13.51 15.98
CA GLY A 235 -8.40 -14.15 15.89
C GLY A 235 -9.50 -13.21 15.39
N GLY A 236 -9.21 -11.92 15.22
CA GLY A 236 -10.21 -10.90 14.86
C GLY A 236 -10.99 -10.33 16.05
N ASN A 237 -10.59 -10.61 17.29
CA ASN A 237 -11.18 -9.98 18.46
C ASN A 237 -10.65 -8.57 18.65
N PRO A 238 -11.46 -7.59 19.10
CA PRO A 238 -10.99 -6.25 19.40
C PRO A 238 -9.77 -6.26 20.33
N ALA A 239 -8.72 -5.51 19.97
CA ALA A 239 -7.46 -5.41 20.71
C ALA A 239 -6.94 -3.97 20.81
N ILE A 240 -7.80 -3.00 20.50
CA ILE A 240 -7.42 -1.58 20.48
C ILE A 240 -7.23 -1.00 21.90
N ASP A 241 -7.87 -1.57 22.91
CA ASP A 241 -7.67 -1.15 24.32
C ASP A 241 -6.40 -1.79 24.88
N SER A 242 -5.29 -1.10 24.72
CA SER A 242 -3.97 -1.57 25.16
C SER A 242 -3.07 -0.42 25.63
N PRO A 243 -2.02 -0.70 26.43
CA PRO A 243 -1.00 0.29 26.76
C PRO A 243 -0.31 0.88 25.52
N GLU A 244 -0.09 0.05 24.50
CA GLU A 244 0.54 0.43 23.23
C GLU A 244 -0.32 1.45 22.48
N THR A 245 -1.65 1.32 22.51
CA THR A 245 -2.58 2.30 21.93
C THR A 245 -2.50 3.64 22.67
N ARG A 246 -2.39 3.63 23.99
CA ARG A 246 -2.21 4.86 24.79
C ARG A 246 -0.91 5.55 24.44
N ASN A 247 0.19 4.80 24.33
CA ASN A 247 1.48 5.33 23.90
C ASN A 247 1.41 5.92 22.47
N ALA A 248 0.70 5.24 21.56
CA ALA A 248 0.48 5.75 20.21
C ALA A 248 -0.33 7.05 20.19
N LEU A 249 -1.36 7.16 21.04
CA LEU A 249 -2.15 8.38 21.20
C LEU A 249 -1.29 9.54 21.71
N ASP A 250 -0.49 9.31 22.75
CA ASP A 250 0.37 10.35 23.33
C ASP A 250 1.44 10.81 22.33
N GLY A 251 2.09 9.89 21.62
CA GLY A 251 3.03 10.21 20.55
C GLY A 251 2.38 11.01 19.42
N MET A 252 1.16 10.64 19.00
CA MET A 252 0.41 11.40 17.99
C MET A 252 0.04 12.79 18.50
N LYS A 253 -0.31 12.96 19.76
CA LYS A 253 -0.62 14.25 20.36
C LYS A 253 0.60 15.17 20.39
N GLU A 254 1.78 14.60 20.67
CA GLU A 254 3.04 15.34 20.56
C GLU A 254 3.32 15.79 19.13
N LEU A 255 3.17 14.88 18.16
CA LEU A 255 3.31 15.22 16.74
C LEU A 255 2.27 16.27 16.29
N TYR A 256 1.01 16.12 16.73
CA TYR A 256 -0.07 17.07 16.42
C TYR A 256 0.25 18.48 16.92
N SER A 257 0.94 18.62 18.03
CA SER A 257 1.40 19.93 18.53
C SER A 257 2.33 20.66 17.57
N ALA A 258 3.00 19.94 16.65
CA ALA A 258 3.84 20.49 15.60
C ALA A 258 3.10 20.80 14.29
N MET A 259 1.85 20.35 14.16
CA MET A 259 1.08 20.53 12.93
C MET A 259 0.52 21.96 12.77
N ILE A 260 0.20 22.30 11.53
CA ILE A 260 -0.60 23.49 11.21
C ILE A 260 -2.08 23.22 11.63
N PRO A 261 -2.85 24.26 11.98
CA PRO A 261 -4.26 24.09 12.31
C PRO A 261 -5.07 23.48 11.15
N GLY A 262 -6.10 22.71 11.47
CA GLY A 262 -7.03 22.16 10.50
C GLY A 262 -6.75 20.73 10.00
N CYS A 263 -5.59 20.15 10.33
CA CYS A 263 -5.21 18.80 9.89
C CYS A 263 -6.27 17.71 10.22
N ALA A 264 -7.06 17.89 11.29
CA ALA A 264 -8.14 16.98 11.69
C ALA A 264 -9.35 16.96 10.74
N SER A 265 -9.37 17.82 9.73
CA SER A 265 -10.40 17.86 8.67
C SER A 265 -9.83 17.70 7.26
N TRP A 266 -8.53 17.39 7.13
CA TRP A 266 -7.91 17.23 5.84
C TRP A 266 -8.39 15.97 5.11
N LEU A 267 -8.62 16.12 3.81
CA LEU A 267 -8.84 15.07 2.82
C LEU A 267 -7.57 14.92 1.98
N ASP A 268 -7.47 13.89 1.15
CA ASP A 268 -6.28 13.56 0.37
C ASP A 268 -5.62 14.72 -0.40
N PRO A 269 -6.34 15.71 -1.00
CA PRO A 269 -5.66 16.81 -1.70
C PRO A 269 -5.06 17.91 -0.80
N HIS A 270 -5.36 17.94 0.51
CA HIS A 270 -5.03 19.10 1.35
C HIS A 270 -3.54 19.20 1.66
N ASN A 271 -2.87 18.09 1.96
CA ASN A 271 -1.43 18.08 2.21
C ASN A 271 -0.64 18.48 0.96
N ASN A 272 -1.04 18.00 -0.24
CA ASN A 272 -0.45 18.42 -1.52
C ASN A 272 -0.53 19.95 -1.68
N LYS A 273 -1.72 20.52 -1.51
CA LYS A 273 -1.94 21.98 -1.64
C LYS A 273 -1.12 22.75 -0.63
N SER A 274 -1.14 22.33 0.65
CA SER A 274 -0.42 23.03 1.71
C SER A 274 1.10 22.94 1.53
N PHE A 275 1.62 21.80 1.06
CA PHE A 275 3.06 21.65 0.79
C PHE A 275 3.51 22.47 -0.42
N LEU A 276 2.77 22.40 -1.53
CA LEU A 276 3.07 23.17 -2.74
C LEU A 276 2.92 24.70 -2.53
N ALA A 277 2.07 25.12 -1.58
CA ALA A 277 1.95 26.50 -1.13
C ALA A 277 2.98 26.90 -0.05
N GLU A 278 3.95 26.03 0.26
CA GLU A 278 5.01 26.23 1.26
C GLU A 278 4.52 26.53 2.68
N GLN A 279 3.30 26.07 3.00
CA GLN A 279 2.69 26.27 4.33
C GLN A 279 3.14 25.21 5.35
N ILE A 280 3.66 24.07 4.87
CA ILE A 280 4.15 22.98 5.70
C ILE A 280 5.52 22.49 5.22
N SER A 281 6.32 22.03 6.16
CA SER A 281 7.69 21.56 5.94
C SER A 281 7.77 20.04 5.71
N VAL A 282 6.86 19.28 6.31
CA VAL A 282 6.84 17.81 6.30
C VAL A 282 5.41 17.31 6.21
N THR A 283 5.21 16.27 5.43
CA THR A 283 3.95 15.52 5.37
C THR A 283 4.19 14.04 5.05
N ASN A 284 3.17 13.21 5.22
CA ASN A 284 3.11 11.86 4.68
C ASN A 284 2.33 11.90 3.37
N ASN A 285 2.93 11.45 2.26
CA ASN A 285 2.27 11.46 0.95
C ASN A 285 2.97 10.53 -0.05
N GLY A 286 2.29 10.28 -1.16
CA GLY A 286 2.89 9.74 -2.36
C GLY A 286 3.84 10.74 -3.03
N ILE A 287 4.52 10.30 -4.10
CA ILE A 287 5.44 11.14 -4.86
C ILE A 287 4.76 12.28 -5.65
N SER A 288 3.43 12.36 -5.59
CA SER A 288 2.60 13.30 -6.36
C SER A 288 2.94 14.77 -6.11
N ILE A 289 3.36 15.14 -4.89
CA ILE A 289 3.83 16.51 -4.58
C ILE A 289 5.09 16.82 -5.39
N TYR A 290 6.08 15.94 -5.37
CA TYR A 290 7.31 16.11 -6.15
C TYR A 290 7.03 16.11 -7.66
N TYR A 291 6.16 15.22 -8.13
CA TYR A 291 5.74 15.18 -9.53
C TYR A 291 5.13 16.52 -9.97
N ALA A 292 4.21 17.07 -9.19
CA ALA A 292 3.57 18.36 -9.48
C ALA A 292 4.58 19.50 -9.50
N ALA A 293 5.45 19.58 -8.49
CA ALA A 293 6.51 20.60 -8.43
C ALA A 293 7.50 20.47 -9.60
N LYS A 294 7.90 19.27 -9.97
CA LYS A 294 8.83 19.00 -11.08
C LYS A 294 8.25 19.39 -12.46
N LYS A 295 6.94 19.31 -12.62
CA LYS A 295 6.22 19.65 -13.86
C LYS A 295 5.91 21.14 -13.99
N ASP A 296 5.79 21.87 -12.89
CA ASP A 296 5.48 23.31 -12.92
C ASP A 296 6.78 24.14 -13.02
N PRO A 297 6.96 24.92 -14.13
CA PRO A 297 8.13 25.80 -14.27
C PRO A 297 8.31 26.81 -13.14
N LYS A 298 7.22 27.16 -12.42
CA LYS A 298 7.26 28.13 -11.30
C LYS A 298 7.75 27.49 -10.00
N LEU A 299 7.72 26.16 -9.90
CA LEU A 299 8.02 25.43 -8.68
C LEU A 299 9.37 24.68 -8.73
N GLN A 300 10.26 25.03 -9.67
CA GLN A 300 11.52 24.31 -9.84
C GLN A 300 12.44 24.40 -8.61
N ASN A 301 12.47 25.55 -7.92
CA ASN A 301 13.22 25.69 -6.66
C ASN A 301 12.63 24.80 -5.56
N LEU A 302 11.30 24.73 -5.46
CA LEU A 302 10.62 23.83 -4.54
C LEU A 302 10.92 22.37 -4.89
N ALA A 303 10.82 21.99 -6.17
CA ALA A 303 11.13 20.63 -6.62
C ALA A 303 12.58 20.23 -6.28
N ALA A 304 13.54 21.14 -6.40
CA ALA A 304 14.92 20.89 -6.01
C ALA A 304 15.06 20.61 -4.50
N ASP A 305 14.27 21.28 -3.67
CA ASP A 305 14.30 21.20 -2.20
C ASP A 305 13.39 20.11 -1.61
N ILE A 306 12.48 19.50 -2.40
CA ILE A 306 11.70 18.35 -1.96
C ILE A 306 12.60 17.13 -1.87
N TYR A 307 12.57 16.45 -0.73
CA TYR A 307 13.21 15.15 -0.51
C TYR A 307 12.23 14.18 0.13
N HIS A 308 12.58 12.89 0.06
CA HIS A 308 11.77 11.83 0.62
C HIS A 308 12.59 10.99 1.60
N ALA A 309 11.92 10.51 2.65
CA ALA A 309 12.47 9.56 3.61
C ALA A 309 11.43 8.45 3.85
N GLU A 310 11.90 7.27 4.19
CA GLU A 310 11.00 6.21 4.66
C GLU A 310 10.25 6.65 5.92
N LEU A 311 9.06 6.08 6.13
CA LEU A 311 8.29 6.27 7.37
C LEU A 311 9.12 5.88 8.59
N PRO A 312 9.09 6.68 9.67
CA PRO A 312 9.91 6.43 10.85
C PRO A 312 9.51 5.12 11.53
N ILE A 313 10.52 4.42 12.04
CA ILE A 313 10.34 3.17 12.78
C ILE A 313 9.99 3.50 14.24
N GLY A 314 8.90 2.95 14.72
CA GLY A 314 8.44 3.12 16.08
C GLY A 314 9.10 2.16 17.09
N PRO A 315 8.63 2.17 18.34
CA PRO A 315 9.20 1.36 19.43
C PRO A 315 9.33 -0.14 19.16
N ILE A 316 8.51 -0.70 18.25
CA ILE A 316 8.62 -2.12 17.89
C ILE A 316 9.84 -2.47 17.04
N GLY A 317 10.61 -1.49 16.58
CA GLY A 317 11.91 -1.67 15.92
C GLY A 317 11.88 -2.26 14.52
N LYS A 318 10.74 -2.21 13.83
CA LYS A 318 10.58 -2.70 12.45
C LYS A 318 9.57 -1.85 11.65
N PRO A 319 9.64 -1.85 10.31
CA PRO A 319 8.63 -1.18 9.48
C PRO A 319 7.23 -1.74 9.71
N THR A 320 6.22 -0.84 9.76
CA THR A 320 4.80 -1.15 9.93
C THR A 320 3.99 -0.25 9.01
N GLN A 321 4.15 -0.42 7.71
CA GLN A 321 3.59 0.51 6.74
C GLN A 321 2.23 0.04 6.22
N LEU A 322 1.31 0.98 6.04
CA LEU A 322 0.13 0.82 5.21
C LEU A 322 0.19 1.85 4.10
N HIS A 323 -0.09 1.41 2.90
CA HIS A 323 -0.18 2.28 1.71
C HIS A 323 -1.52 2.05 1.04
N LEU A 324 -1.95 2.99 0.20
CA LEU A 324 -3.16 2.82 -0.58
C LEU A 324 -2.91 1.74 -1.65
N PHE A 325 -3.41 0.55 -1.40
CA PHE A 325 -3.11 -0.62 -2.20
C PHE A 325 -4.16 -0.83 -3.29
N ASP A 326 -3.71 -0.81 -4.55
CA ASP A 326 -4.58 -0.92 -5.71
C ASP A 326 -4.72 -2.37 -6.13
N GLN A 327 -5.96 -2.82 -6.29
CA GLN A 327 -6.30 -4.15 -6.78
C GLN A 327 -7.26 -4.09 -7.96
N ALA A 328 -6.93 -4.81 -9.02
CA ALA A 328 -7.80 -4.98 -10.16
C ALA A 328 -8.62 -6.27 -10.02
N PHE A 329 -9.94 -6.17 -10.00
CA PHE A 329 -10.83 -7.31 -9.90
C PHE A 329 -11.92 -7.26 -10.98
N ILE A 330 -12.31 -8.43 -11.45
CA ILE A 330 -13.24 -8.63 -12.55
C ILE A 330 -14.53 -9.19 -11.99
N PHE A 331 -15.67 -8.55 -12.29
CA PHE A 331 -16.97 -9.05 -11.87
C PHE A 331 -17.44 -10.23 -12.73
N LYS A 332 -18.10 -11.22 -12.11
CA LYS A 332 -18.69 -12.37 -12.81
C LYS A 332 -19.86 -12.02 -13.75
N HIS A 333 -20.45 -10.83 -13.59
CA HIS A 333 -21.50 -10.38 -14.51
C HIS A 333 -20.97 -9.93 -15.88
N THR A 334 -19.63 -9.81 -16.02
CA THR A 334 -19.02 -9.47 -17.30
C THR A 334 -19.33 -10.51 -18.38
N ALA A 335 -19.57 -10.06 -19.59
CA ALA A 335 -19.66 -10.93 -20.78
C ALA A 335 -18.29 -11.21 -21.42
N VAL A 336 -17.20 -10.56 -20.92
CA VAL A 336 -15.87 -10.55 -21.53
C VAL A 336 -14.74 -10.90 -20.55
N PRO A 337 -14.86 -12.01 -19.79
CA PRO A 337 -13.90 -12.34 -18.73
C PRO A 337 -12.49 -12.63 -19.25
N ASN A 338 -12.32 -13.25 -20.43
CA ASN A 338 -10.99 -13.53 -20.98
C ASN A 338 -10.32 -12.26 -21.50
N ALA A 339 -11.08 -11.35 -22.13
CA ALA A 339 -10.57 -10.03 -22.53
C ALA A 339 -10.09 -9.24 -21.30
N ALA A 340 -10.85 -9.24 -20.20
CA ALA A 340 -10.47 -8.58 -18.97
C ALA A 340 -9.20 -9.19 -18.33
N LYS A 341 -9.10 -10.52 -18.27
CA LYS A 341 -7.89 -11.22 -17.79
C LYS A 341 -6.67 -10.92 -18.65
N HIS A 342 -6.82 -10.99 -19.98
CA HIS A 342 -5.73 -10.70 -20.92
C HIS A 342 -5.28 -9.24 -20.82
N PHE A 343 -6.23 -8.31 -20.63
CA PHE A 343 -5.92 -6.90 -20.43
C PHE A 343 -5.06 -6.68 -19.18
N LEU A 344 -5.42 -7.28 -18.04
CA LEU A 344 -4.63 -7.19 -16.81
C LEU A 344 -3.23 -7.79 -16.98
N MET A 345 -3.15 -8.97 -17.61
CA MET A 345 -1.86 -9.59 -17.93
C MET A 345 -1.00 -8.67 -18.79
N PHE A 346 -1.56 -8.11 -19.88
CA PHE A 346 -0.87 -7.18 -20.78
C PHE A 346 -0.37 -5.93 -20.05
N MET A 347 -1.19 -5.31 -19.19
CA MET A 347 -0.83 -4.09 -18.46
C MET A 347 0.35 -4.28 -17.49
N LEU A 348 0.50 -5.50 -16.96
CA LEU A 348 1.57 -5.84 -16.01
C LEU A 348 2.77 -6.54 -16.66
N GLU A 349 2.76 -6.75 -17.99
CA GLU A 349 3.98 -7.14 -18.69
C GLU A 349 5.02 -6.01 -18.68
N LYS A 350 6.30 -6.35 -18.60
CA LYS A 350 7.39 -5.37 -18.41
C LYS A 350 7.40 -4.28 -19.49
N GLU A 351 7.09 -4.65 -20.72
CA GLU A 351 7.06 -3.75 -21.88
C GLU A 351 6.01 -2.63 -21.75
N GLN A 352 4.96 -2.83 -20.94
CA GLN A 352 3.93 -1.85 -20.63
C GLN A 352 4.18 -1.21 -19.26
N ALA A 353 4.54 -2.02 -18.29
CA ALA A 353 4.68 -1.58 -16.89
C ALA A 353 5.88 -0.64 -16.69
N GLU A 354 7.07 -0.95 -17.26
CA GLU A 354 8.27 -0.13 -17.06
C GLU A 354 8.12 1.30 -17.59
N PRO A 355 7.69 1.53 -18.85
CA PRO A 355 7.42 2.90 -19.33
C PRO A 355 6.32 3.61 -18.54
N TRP A 356 5.34 2.86 -18.04
CA TRP A 356 4.26 3.41 -17.21
C TRP A 356 4.81 3.88 -15.86
N MET A 357 5.64 3.05 -15.19
CA MET A 357 6.31 3.44 -13.94
C MET A 357 7.21 4.68 -14.13
N ASP A 358 7.96 4.75 -15.23
CA ASP A 358 8.82 5.89 -15.55
C ASP A 358 8.01 7.18 -15.76
N ALA A 359 6.91 7.12 -16.50
CA ALA A 359 6.06 8.28 -16.77
C ALA A 359 5.41 8.87 -15.52
N MET A 360 5.09 8.02 -14.54
CA MET A 360 4.54 8.45 -13.25
C MET A 360 5.61 8.57 -12.15
N ILE A 361 6.91 8.50 -12.51
CA ILE A 361 8.07 8.59 -11.60
C ILE A 361 7.99 7.68 -10.38
N GLY A 362 7.44 6.47 -10.53
CA GLY A 362 7.26 5.52 -9.44
C GLY A 362 6.11 5.88 -8.48
N TYR A 363 5.08 6.57 -8.95
CA TYR A 363 3.90 6.90 -8.12
C TYR A 363 3.21 5.65 -7.57
N VAL A 364 3.11 4.59 -8.36
CA VAL A 364 2.66 3.26 -7.91
C VAL A 364 3.86 2.35 -7.77
N THR A 365 4.11 1.81 -6.58
CA THR A 365 5.11 0.77 -6.35
C THR A 365 4.48 -0.58 -6.69
N PRO A 366 5.01 -1.31 -7.69
CA PRO A 366 4.45 -2.59 -8.12
C PRO A 366 4.56 -3.69 -7.07
N GLY A 367 3.65 -4.67 -7.13
CA GLY A 367 3.63 -5.81 -6.24
C GLY A 367 4.52 -6.99 -6.68
N LEU A 368 5.03 -6.99 -7.93
CA LEU A 368 5.93 -8.01 -8.46
C LEU A 368 7.38 -7.73 -8.03
N LYS A 369 8.05 -8.72 -7.44
CA LYS A 369 9.37 -8.53 -6.77
C LYS A 369 10.46 -8.03 -7.70
N ASP A 370 10.50 -8.48 -8.94
CA ASP A 370 11.52 -8.05 -9.90
C ASP A 370 11.39 -6.58 -10.30
N TYR A 371 10.20 -5.98 -10.15
CA TYR A 371 9.95 -4.57 -10.49
C TYR A 371 10.56 -3.59 -9.49
N ARG A 372 11.08 -4.07 -8.36
CA ARG A 372 11.95 -3.28 -7.48
C ARG A 372 13.30 -2.95 -8.12
N ASN A 373 13.67 -3.64 -9.21
CA ASN A 373 14.92 -3.41 -9.94
C ASN A 373 14.76 -2.48 -11.15
N LEU A 374 13.56 -1.90 -11.36
CA LEU A 374 13.33 -0.93 -12.42
C LEU A 374 14.13 0.35 -12.20
N SER A 375 14.56 0.97 -13.29
CA SER A 375 15.41 2.17 -13.31
C SER A 375 14.78 3.38 -12.62
N VAL A 376 13.46 3.48 -12.58
CA VAL A 376 12.72 4.56 -11.93
C VAL A 376 13.11 4.76 -10.46
N TRP A 377 13.55 3.70 -9.77
CA TRP A 377 13.94 3.77 -8.36
C TRP A 377 15.34 4.30 -8.11
N THR A 378 16.19 4.36 -9.15
CA THR A 378 17.61 4.74 -9.03
C THR A 378 18.01 5.88 -9.95
N SER A 379 17.25 6.15 -11.02
CA SER A 379 17.49 7.25 -11.96
C SER A 379 17.37 8.64 -11.32
N ASP A 380 16.48 8.76 -10.32
CA ASP A 380 16.34 9.92 -9.46
C ASP A 380 16.39 9.43 -7.99
N PRO A 381 17.42 9.79 -7.20
CA PRO A 381 17.55 9.34 -5.80
C PRO A 381 16.33 9.70 -4.94
N LYS A 382 15.54 10.70 -5.33
CA LYS A 382 14.31 11.09 -4.63
C LYS A 382 13.22 10.02 -4.72
N ASN A 383 13.25 9.12 -5.72
CA ASN A 383 12.28 8.05 -5.87
C ASN A 383 12.59 6.84 -4.98
N THR A 384 13.84 6.69 -4.51
CA THR A 384 14.32 5.47 -3.84
C THR A 384 13.53 5.11 -2.59
N ALA A 385 13.04 6.09 -1.81
CA ALA A 385 12.25 5.85 -0.61
C ALA A 385 10.94 5.08 -0.87
N TYR A 386 10.40 5.15 -2.09
CA TYR A 386 9.15 4.50 -2.46
C TYR A 386 9.30 3.06 -2.94
N ARG A 387 10.52 2.63 -3.31
CA ARG A 387 10.81 1.32 -3.92
C ARG A 387 10.29 0.13 -3.13
N ASP A 388 10.43 0.17 -1.81
CA ASP A 388 10.13 -0.97 -0.94
C ASP A 388 8.78 -0.83 -0.20
N CYS A 389 7.91 0.10 -0.63
CA CYS A 389 6.60 0.33 0.00
C CYS A 389 5.77 -0.96 0.10
N VAL A 390 5.54 -1.66 -1.01
CA VAL A 390 4.72 -2.89 -1.01
C VAL A 390 5.39 -4.02 -0.25
N LYS A 391 6.72 -4.12 -0.28
CA LYS A 391 7.49 -5.09 0.50
C LYS A 391 7.30 -4.92 2.01
N ASN A 392 7.25 -3.68 2.48
CA ASN A 392 7.15 -3.34 3.90
C ASN A 392 5.70 -3.19 4.38
N MET A 393 4.72 -3.38 3.49
CA MET A 393 3.32 -3.15 3.76
C MET A 393 2.70 -4.28 4.59
N LEU A 394 1.88 -3.88 5.55
CA LEU A 394 0.95 -4.74 6.27
C LEU A 394 -0.47 -4.57 5.68
N TRP A 395 -1.46 -5.24 6.23
CA TRP A 395 -2.86 -5.15 5.78
C TRP A 395 -3.75 -4.55 6.86
N ASN A 396 -4.80 -3.86 6.47
CA ASN A 396 -5.67 -3.07 7.36
C ASN A 396 -6.31 -3.84 8.53
N GLY A 397 -6.40 -5.15 8.47
CA GLY A 397 -6.80 -6.02 9.59
C GLY A 397 -5.64 -6.58 10.43
N TYR A 398 -4.38 -6.19 10.16
CA TYR A 398 -3.19 -6.74 10.83
C TYR A 398 -3.25 -6.61 12.37
N PRO A 399 -2.88 -7.69 13.12
CA PRO A 399 -2.42 -9.02 12.69
C PRO A 399 -3.56 -10.03 12.41
N GLY A 400 -4.80 -9.60 12.48
CA GLY A 400 -5.99 -10.42 12.30
C GLY A 400 -6.38 -10.64 10.83
N PRO A 401 -7.62 -11.11 10.58
CA PRO A 401 -8.09 -11.44 9.24
C PRO A 401 -8.40 -10.21 8.38
N ILE A 402 -8.28 -10.37 7.06
CA ILE A 402 -8.88 -9.49 6.07
C ILE A 402 -10.33 -9.93 5.83
N GLY A 403 -11.23 -8.99 5.59
CA GLY A 403 -12.62 -9.27 5.25
C GLY A 403 -13.54 -8.09 5.51
N PRO A 404 -14.87 -8.32 5.55
CA PRO A 404 -15.84 -7.25 5.79
C PRO A 404 -15.61 -6.45 7.07
N GLY A 405 -15.07 -7.10 8.12
CA GLY A 405 -14.78 -6.43 9.40
C GLY A 405 -13.65 -5.39 9.25
N SER A 406 -12.50 -5.78 8.68
CA SER A 406 -11.38 -4.86 8.44
C SER A 406 -11.76 -3.74 7.48
N ALA A 407 -12.50 -4.07 6.41
CA ALA A 407 -12.99 -3.09 5.45
C ALA A 407 -13.94 -2.06 6.10
N ALA A 408 -14.84 -2.50 6.96
CA ALA A 408 -15.76 -1.61 7.66
C ALA A 408 -15.02 -0.67 8.63
N VAL A 409 -14.06 -1.18 9.42
CA VAL A 409 -13.25 -0.37 10.35
C VAL A 409 -12.50 0.73 9.61
N MET A 410 -11.92 0.42 8.45
CA MET A 410 -11.22 1.38 7.62
C MET A 410 -12.18 2.38 6.96
N ALA A 411 -13.28 1.91 6.37
CA ALA A 411 -14.26 2.75 5.67
C ALA A 411 -15.01 3.72 6.63
N GLU A 412 -15.17 3.32 7.89
CA GLU A 412 -15.73 4.16 8.94
C GLU A 412 -14.67 5.05 9.64
N TYR A 413 -13.42 5.06 9.18
CA TYR A 413 -12.30 5.86 9.70
C TYR A 413 -12.06 5.71 11.21
N VAL A 414 -12.31 4.53 11.77
CA VAL A 414 -12.31 4.30 13.22
C VAL A 414 -10.99 4.66 13.88
N VAL A 415 -9.85 4.30 13.27
CA VAL A 415 -8.51 4.59 13.80
C VAL A 415 -8.18 6.08 13.66
N VAL A 416 -8.52 6.69 12.52
CA VAL A 416 -8.33 8.13 12.28
C VAL A 416 -9.11 8.95 13.30
N ASP A 417 -10.40 8.62 13.48
CA ASP A 417 -11.27 9.31 14.44
C ASP A 417 -10.78 9.15 15.89
N MET A 418 -10.23 8.01 16.26
CA MET A 418 -9.63 7.82 17.59
C MET A 418 -8.52 8.84 17.84
N PHE A 419 -7.56 8.97 16.91
CA PHE A 419 -6.49 9.96 17.01
C PHE A 419 -7.01 11.39 16.95
N ALA A 420 -7.91 11.72 16.03
CA ALA A 420 -8.47 13.06 15.89
C ALA A 420 -9.28 13.50 17.12
N ASN A 421 -10.05 12.59 17.73
CA ASN A 421 -10.81 12.85 18.93
C ASN A 421 -9.90 13.19 20.12
N TYR A 422 -8.79 12.45 20.28
CA TYR A 422 -7.83 12.70 21.35
C TYR A 422 -6.98 13.95 21.10
N CYS A 423 -6.43 14.10 19.89
CA CYS A 423 -5.48 15.17 19.56
C CYS A 423 -6.16 16.54 19.40
N ALA A 424 -7.29 16.57 18.68
CA ALA A 424 -7.90 17.82 18.21
C ALA A 424 -9.22 18.20 18.89
N ARG A 425 -9.99 17.19 19.36
CA ARG A 425 -11.36 17.42 19.86
C ARG A 425 -11.47 17.35 21.39
N GLY A 426 -10.33 17.23 22.11
CA GLY A 426 -10.27 17.27 23.57
C GLY A 426 -10.87 16.06 24.31
N MET A 427 -11.09 14.95 23.59
CA MET A 427 -11.56 13.71 24.22
C MET A 427 -10.43 13.08 25.04
N SER A 428 -10.74 12.44 26.18
CA SER A 428 -9.74 11.65 26.91
C SER A 428 -9.32 10.39 26.11
N ALA A 429 -8.12 9.88 26.37
CA ALA A 429 -7.63 8.67 25.73
C ALA A 429 -8.58 7.49 25.92
N ASP A 430 -9.05 7.25 27.15
CA ASP A 430 -9.96 6.15 27.47
C ASP A 430 -11.28 6.24 26.68
N ARG A 431 -11.88 7.42 26.57
CA ARG A 431 -13.11 7.60 25.80
C ARG A 431 -12.89 7.44 24.29
N ALA A 432 -11.75 7.88 23.76
CA ALA A 432 -11.40 7.71 22.35
C ALA A 432 -11.20 6.23 22.01
N ILE A 433 -10.51 5.49 22.88
CA ILE A 433 -10.28 4.04 22.76
C ILE A 433 -11.61 3.27 22.88
N GLU A 434 -12.43 3.55 23.92
CA GLU A 434 -13.74 2.91 24.12
C GLU A 434 -14.66 3.05 22.90
N ARG A 435 -14.67 4.26 22.30
CA ARG A 435 -15.44 4.51 21.08
C ARG A 435 -14.93 3.69 19.89
N ALA A 436 -13.62 3.63 19.71
CA ALA A 436 -13.00 2.83 18.65
C ALA A 436 -13.29 1.35 18.85
N GLU A 437 -13.13 0.82 20.06
CA GLU A 437 -13.39 -0.57 20.41
C GLU A 437 -14.83 -0.99 20.11
N LYS A 438 -15.80 -0.18 20.48
CA LYS A 438 -17.23 -0.42 20.17
C LYS A 438 -17.49 -0.51 18.66
N SER A 439 -16.84 0.34 17.88
CA SER A 439 -16.97 0.34 16.41
C SER A 439 -16.30 -0.90 15.80
N ILE A 440 -15.10 -1.26 16.27
CA ILE A 440 -14.38 -2.48 15.85
C ILE A 440 -15.21 -3.73 16.18
N ALA A 441 -15.69 -3.85 17.42
CA ALA A 441 -16.51 -4.98 17.85
C ALA A 441 -17.79 -5.13 17.00
N ARG A 442 -18.43 -4.02 16.62
CA ARG A 442 -19.60 -4.04 15.73
C ARG A 442 -19.22 -4.51 14.31
N ALA A 443 -18.10 -4.03 13.77
CA ALA A 443 -17.66 -4.35 12.42
C ALA A 443 -17.29 -5.84 12.27
N TYR A 444 -16.62 -6.42 13.25
CA TYR A 444 -16.18 -7.83 13.22
C TYR A 444 -17.25 -8.86 13.65
N ARG A 445 -18.41 -8.42 14.17
CA ARG A 445 -19.58 -9.29 14.42
C ARG A 445 -20.49 -9.50 13.20
N ARG A 446 -20.30 -8.71 12.15
CA ARG A 446 -21.05 -8.80 10.88
C ARG A 446 -20.45 -9.89 9.99
#